data_431c1b9e20c653e1f3d2b3615b96c154
#
_entry.id   431c1b9e20c653e1f3d2b3615b96c154
#
_cell.length_a   1.000
_cell.length_b   1.000
_cell.length_c   1.000
_cell.angle_alpha   90.00
_cell.angle_beta   90.00
_cell.angle_gamma   90.00
#
_symmetry.space_group_name_H-M   'P 1'
#
loop_
_entity.id
_entity.type
_entity.pdbx_description
1 polymer ?
#
loop_
_entity_poly.entity_id
_entity_poly.type
_entity_poly.pdbx_seq_one_letter_code
_entity_poly.pdbx_strand_id
1 'polypeptide(L)'
;MNFTIAANDPKSNARAGVLNTDHGPIETPIFMPVGTAGTVKACHLRDVRDEVKAQIILGNTYHLYLRPGLDVLEAAGGLHKFNGWDRPILTDSGGFQVFSLTGIRKMKEEGVTFQSHIDGSRHLFTPERVMDIQRSIGADIIMAFDECTPGTADYKYAKPSMERTHRWLDRCIDRFNATEPKYGYEQALFPIVQGCVYRDLREQSAEYIASKNAVGNAIGGLAVGEPTETMYEMIELVNTILPKDKPRYLMGVGTPANILEGISRGVDMFDCVMPTRNGRNGMIFTSEGIINIKNEKWKLDFSPVDPNGETFVDAQYTRAYLRHLFVAGEILGPMIASLHNIGFYLWLVREARKHIIAGDFAEWRDVMLQKVTRRL
;
A
#
# COMPACT_ATOMS: atom_id res chain seq x y z
N MET A 1 2.00 -1.17 -20.08
CA MET A 1 2.77 -1.01 -18.82
C MET A 1 3.99 -1.93 -18.84
N ASN A 2 5.19 -1.47 -18.42
CA ASN A 2 6.42 -2.28 -18.39
C ASN A 2 7.29 -1.90 -17.19
N PHE A 3 8.06 -2.87 -16.67
CA PHE A 3 8.98 -2.70 -15.55
C PHE A 3 10.43 -2.95 -16.00
N THR A 4 11.34 -2.08 -15.59
CA THR A 4 12.77 -2.18 -15.90
C THR A 4 13.58 -2.04 -14.63
N ILE A 5 14.52 -2.97 -14.38
CA ILE A 5 15.45 -2.90 -13.25
C ILE A 5 16.65 -2.03 -13.67
N ALA A 6 16.93 -1.00 -12.87
CA ALA A 6 18.05 -0.08 -13.06
C ALA A 6 19.30 -0.50 -12.29
N ALA A 7 19.14 -1.05 -11.07
CA ALA A 7 20.24 -1.51 -10.23
C ALA A 7 19.79 -2.60 -9.25
N ASN A 8 20.72 -3.42 -8.79
CA ASN A 8 20.57 -4.37 -7.69
C ASN A 8 21.64 -4.09 -6.64
N ASP A 9 21.28 -4.21 -5.37
CA ASP A 9 22.25 -4.13 -4.28
C ASP A 9 23.13 -5.40 -4.26
N PRO A 10 24.45 -5.28 -4.13
CA PRO A 10 25.35 -6.45 -4.17
C PRO A 10 25.28 -7.34 -2.92
N LYS A 11 24.71 -6.85 -1.81
CA LYS A 11 24.72 -7.53 -0.50
C LYS A 11 23.34 -7.94 -0.01
N SER A 12 22.28 -7.63 -0.77
CA SER A 12 20.90 -7.99 -0.44
C SER A 12 20.09 -8.27 -1.70
N ASN A 13 18.80 -8.61 -1.54
CA ASN A 13 17.88 -8.75 -2.66
C ASN A 13 17.23 -7.42 -3.08
N ALA A 14 17.66 -6.29 -2.51
CA ALA A 14 17.14 -4.97 -2.83
C ALA A 14 17.44 -4.59 -4.28
N ARG A 15 16.46 -3.98 -4.93
CA ARG A 15 16.56 -3.56 -6.33
C ARG A 15 15.88 -2.22 -6.57
N ALA A 16 16.44 -1.44 -7.46
CA ALA A 16 15.87 -0.20 -7.96
C ALA A 16 15.36 -0.43 -9.38
N GLY A 17 14.11 -0.05 -9.64
CA GLY A 17 13.49 -0.20 -10.95
C GLY A 17 12.63 1.00 -11.32
N VAL A 18 11.97 0.91 -12.49
CA VAL A 18 10.96 1.87 -12.97
C VAL A 18 9.82 1.10 -13.59
N LEU A 19 8.61 1.32 -13.09
CA LEU A 19 7.36 0.85 -13.67
C LEU A 19 6.72 1.99 -14.46
N ASN A 20 6.60 1.86 -15.77
CA ASN A 20 5.98 2.87 -16.61
C ASN A 20 4.49 2.62 -16.77
N THR A 21 3.69 3.66 -16.52
CA THR A 21 2.24 3.69 -16.73
C THR A 21 1.87 4.85 -17.68
N ASP A 22 0.63 4.90 -18.13
CA ASP A 22 0.15 6.01 -18.98
C ASP A 22 0.06 7.34 -18.22
N HIS A 23 -0.05 7.31 -16.88
CA HIS A 23 0.00 8.50 -16.02
C HIS A 23 1.39 8.83 -15.48
N GLY A 24 2.43 8.18 -15.98
CA GLY A 24 3.82 8.47 -15.65
C GLY A 24 4.58 7.30 -15.03
N PRO A 25 5.90 7.49 -14.81
CA PRO A 25 6.77 6.48 -14.24
C PRO A 25 6.62 6.38 -12.72
N ILE A 26 6.83 5.18 -12.20
CA ILE A 26 6.91 4.87 -10.77
C ILE A 26 8.31 4.31 -10.51
N GLU A 27 9.13 5.07 -9.80
CA GLU A 27 10.47 4.66 -9.40
C GLU A 27 10.40 3.79 -8.13
N THR A 28 10.89 2.56 -8.20
CA THR A 28 10.91 1.63 -7.08
C THR A 28 12.27 1.56 -6.40
N PRO A 29 12.35 1.25 -5.09
CA PRO A 29 11.23 1.00 -4.18
C PRO A 29 10.34 2.23 -3.98
N ILE A 30 9.02 2.01 -3.81
CA ILE A 30 8.04 3.08 -3.65
C ILE A 30 7.05 2.80 -2.51
N PHE A 31 6.66 3.83 -1.78
CA PHE A 31 5.54 3.82 -0.86
C PHE A 31 4.34 4.53 -1.49
N MET A 32 3.16 3.93 -1.42
CA MET A 32 1.91 4.47 -1.96
C MET A 32 1.06 5.04 -0.81
N PRO A 33 0.90 6.37 -0.71
CA PRO A 33 -0.03 6.96 0.25
C PRO A 33 -1.46 6.47 0.01
N VAL A 34 -2.14 6.06 1.10
CA VAL A 34 -3.49 5.48 1.01
C VAL A 34 -4.55 6.57 0.93
N GLY A 35 -5.22 6.64 -0.21
CA GLY A 35 -6.35 7.52 -0.51
C GLY A 35 -7.68 6.78 -0.47
N THR A 36 -8.09 6.26 0.69
CA THR A 36 -9.21 5.33 0.91
C THR A 36 -10.49 5.68 0.15
N ALA A 37 -10.93 6.93 0.22
CA ALA A 37 -12.17 7.41 -0.42
C ALA A 37 -11.86 8.48 -1.48
N GLY A 38 -10.83 8.25 -2.30
CA GLY A 38 -10.37 9.20 -3.31
C GLY A 38 -9.55 10.36 -2.75
N THR A 39 -9.18 10.33 -1.47
CA THR A 39 -8.35 11.34 -0.81
C THR A 39 -7.43 10.74 0.24
N VAL A 40 -6.22 11.29 0.35
CA VAL A 40 -5.28 10.98 1.43
C VAL A 40 -5.71 11.76 2.68
N LYS A 41 -6.00 11.04 3.77
CA LYS A 41 -6.62 11.64 4.96
C LYS A 41 -5.78 12.77 5.55
N ALA A 42 -6.42 13.93 5.79
CA ALA A 42 -5.84 15.14 6.36
C ALA A 42 -4.76 15.82 5.48
N CYS A 43 -4.68 15.49 4.19
CA CYS A 43 -3.76 16.11 3.24
C CYS A 43 -4.48 16.57 1.98
N HIS A 44 -4.14 17.73 1.46
CA HIS A 44 -4.52 18.11 0.11
C HIS A 44 -3.74 17.26 -0.90
N LEU A 45 -4.41 16.77 -1.97
CA LEU A 45 -3.74 15.99 -3.02
C LEU A 45 -2.65 16.80 -3.74
N ARG A 46 -2.82 18.13 -3.85
CA ARG A 46 -1.77 19.04 -4.31
C ARG A 46 -0.48 18.88 -3.49
N ASP A 47 -0.60 18.89 -2.15
CA ASP A 47 0.57 18.79 -1.27
C ASP A 47 1.17 17.37 -1.30
N VAL A 48 0.32 16.34 -1.47
CA VAL A 48 0.78 14.96 -1.70
C VAL A 48 1.56 14.84 -3.02
N ARG A 49 1.15 15.58 -4.06
CA ARG A 49 1.83 15.61 -5.35
C ARG A 49 3.11 16.46 -5.33
N ASP A 50 3.02 17.69 -4.85
CA ASP A 50 4.03 18.71 -5.08
C ASP A 50 5.05 18.79 -3.93
N GLU A 51 4.61 18.62 -2.67
CA GLU A 51 5.47 18.70 -1.48
C GLU A 51 6.16 17.37 -1.21
N VAL A 52 5.38 16.32 -0.97
CA VAL A 52 5.95 15.00 -0.65
C VAL A 52 6.34 14.20 -1.90
N LYS A 53 5.97 14.69 -3.09
CA LYS A 53 6.36 14.15 -4.41
C LYS A 53 5.93 12.69 -4.60
N ALA A 54 4.74 12.32 -4.10
CA ALA A 54 4.20 10.99 -4.32
C ALA A 54 4.00 10.74 -5.83
N GLN A 55 4.51 9.63 -6.32
CA GLN A 55 4.41 9.25 -7.74
C GLN A 55 3.15 8.41 -8.01
N ILE A 56 2.60 7.80 -6.99
CA ILE A 56 1.41 6.94 -7.04
C ILE A 56 0.66 7.04 -5.71
N ILE A 57 -0.68 6.93 -5.76
CA ILE A 57 -1.53 6.76 -4.58
C ILE A 57 -2.36 5.49 -4.69
N LEU A 58 -2.87 5.00 -3.55
CA LEU A 58 -3.74 3.83 -3.50
C LEU A 58 -5.17 4.23 -3.15
N GLY A 59 -6.15 3.76 -3.93
CA GLY A 59 -7.58 3.86 -3.64
C GLY A 59 -8.15 2.52 -3.17
N ASN A 60 -9.20 2.55 -2.33
CA ASN A 60 -9.85 1.32 -1.89
C ASN A 60 -11.16 1.08 -2.65
N THR A 61 -11.19 0.01 -3.42
CA THR A 61 -12.33 -0.37 -4.28
C THR A 61 -13.63 -0.47 -3.51
N TYR A 62 -13.65 -1.14 -2.35
CA TYR A 62 -14.84 -1.25 -1.51
C TYR A 62 -15.43 0.11 -1.12
N HIS A 63 -14.60 1.03 -0.66
CA HIS A 63 -15.04 2.34 -0.23
C HIS A 63 -15.53 3.19 -1.40
N LEU A 64 -14.81 3.20 -2.51
CA LEU A 64 -15.16 3.96 -3.71
C LEU A 64 -16.46 3.42 -4.37
N TYR A 65 -16.66 2.11 -4.34
CA TYR A 65 -17.89 1.48 -4.81
C TYR A 65 -19.12 1.91 -3.99
N LEU A 66 -19.00 1.94 -2.67
CA LEU A 66 -20.11 2.34 -1.79
C LEU A 66 -20.33 3.86 -1.79
N ARG A 67 -19.26 4.64 -1.84
CA ARG A 67 -19.31 6.11 -1.83
C ARG A 67 -18.02 6.69 -2.45
N PRO A 68 -18.11 7.46 -3.54
CA PRO A 68 -19.31 8.14 -4.06
C PRO A 68 -20.27 7.24 -4.85
N GLY A 69 -19.86 6.01 -5.24
CA GLY A 69 -20.59 5.12 -6.12
C GLY A 69 -20.05 5.17 -7.55
N LEU A 70 -20.34 4.11 -8.33
CA LEU A 70 -19.79 3.98 -9.68
C LEU A 70 -20.41 4.96 -10.67
N ASP A 71 -21.68 5.28 -10.51
CA ASP A 71 -22.40 6.26 -11.32
C ASP A 71 -21.75 7.65 -11.27
N VAL A 72 -21.34 8.08 -10.09
CA VAL A 72 -20.62 9.37 -9.89
C VAL A 72 -19.22 9.30 -10.49
N LEU A 73 -18.49 8.21 -10.28
CA LEU A 73 -17.14 8.06 -10.81
C LEU A 73 -17.13 7.98 -12.35
N GLU A 74 -18.08 7.26 -12.94
CA GLU A 74 -18.22 7.18 -14.40
C GLU A 74 -18.61 8.52 -15.02
N ALA A 75 -19.57 9.24 -14.40
CA ALA A 75 -19.95 10.58 -14.85
C ALA A 75 -18.80 11.59 -14.74
N ALA A 76 -17.92 11.43 -13.77
CA ALA A 76 -16.71 12.27 -13.64
C ALA A 76 -15.61 11.93 -14.65
N GLY A 77 -15.66 10.76 -15.30
CA GLY A 77 -14.61 10.25 -16.19
C GLY A 77 -13.49 9.53 -15.46
N GLY A 78 -13.82 8.80 -14.39
CA GLY A 78 -12.92 8.01 -13.58
C GLY A 78 -12.34 8.73 -12.36
N LEU A 79 -11.63 7.97 -11.52
CA LEU A 79 -11.10 8.46 -10.25
C LEU A 79 -10.08 9.59 -10.43
N HIS A 80 -9.22 9.53 -11.44
CA HIS A 80 -8.24 10.56 -11.75
C HIS A 80 -8.89 11.94 -11.92
N LYS A 81 -9.95 12.01 -12.73
CA LYS A 81 -10.68 13.26 -12.96
C LYS A 81 -11.53 13.64 -11.76
N PHE A 82 -12.11 12.66 -11.05
CA PHE A 82 -12.95 12.91 -9.89
C PHE A 82 -12.19 13.61 -8.75
N ASN A 83 -10.97 13.16 -8.47
CA ASN A 83 -10.17 13.70 -7.35
C ASN A 83 -9.06 14.66 -7.79
N GLY A 84 -8.88 14.89 -9.11
CA GLY A 84 -7.84 15.78 -9.65
C GLY A 84 -6.42 15.26 -9.47
N TRP A 85 -6.23 13.94 -9.45
CA TRP A 85 -4.92 13.29 -9.36
C TRP A 85 -4.45 12.87 -10.75
N ASP A 86 -3.35 13.45 -11.22
CA ASP A 86 -2.80 13.29 -12.57
C ASP A 86 -1.64 12.28 -12.69
N ARG A 87 -1.33 11.56 -11.61
CA ARG A 87 -0.29 10.52 -11.54
C ARG A 87 -0.90 9.14 -11.37
N PRO A 88 -0.12 8.06 -11.44
CA PRO A 88 -0.62 6.70 -11.26
C PRO A 88 -1.50 6.49 -10.02
N ILE A 89 -2.49 5.62 -10.17
CA ILE A 89 -3.33 5.12 -9.07
C ILE A 89 -3.31 3.58 -9.10
N LEU A 90 -3.20 2.98 -7.92
CA LEU A 90 -3.50 1.57 -7.70
C LEU A 90 -4.81 1.46 -6.93
N THR A 91 -5.69 0.52 -7.30
CA THR A 91 -6.85 0.14 -6.46
C THR A 91 -6.69 -1.28 -5.94
N ASP A 92 -6.97 -1.47 -4.64
CA ASP A 92 -7.06 -2.81 -4.06
C ASP A 92 -8.29 -3.58 -4.61
N SER A 93 -8.39 -4.87 -4.27
CA SER A 93 -9.52 -5.70 -4.71
C SER A 93 -10.83 -5.41 -3.96
N GLY A 94 -10.76 -4.73 -2.81
CA GLY A 94 -11.87 -4.60 -1.86
C GLY A 94 -12.08 -5.84 -0.97
N GLY A 95 -11.36 -6.94 -1.22
CA GLY A 95 -11.48 -8.20 -0.48
C GLY A 95 -11.25 -8.02 1.02
N PHE A 96 -10.12 -7.42 1.41
CA PHE A 96 -9.80 -7.19 2.82
C PHE A 96 -10.88 -6.39 3.56
N GLN A 97 -11.45 -5.34 2.97
CA GLN A 97 -12.47 -4.51 3.60
C GLN A 97 -13.79 -5.29 3.78
N VAL A 98 -14.17 -6.10 2.80
CA VAL A 98 -15.32 -6.99 2.92
C VAL A 98 -15.13 -7.98 4.06
N PHE A 99 -13.88 -8.48 4.28
CA PHE A 99 -13.58 -9.40 5.38
C PHE A 99 -13.48 -8.71 6.73
N SER A 100 -12.93 -7.50 6.81
CA SER A 100 -12.61 -6.84 8.08
C SER A 100 -13.71 -5.91 8.60
N LEU A 101 -14.51 -5.28 7.71
CA LEU A 101 -15.46 -4.22 8.09
C LEU A 101 -16.92 -4.69 8.14
N THR A 102 -17.24 -5.85 7.55
CA THR A 102 -18.63 -6.30 7.47
C THR A 102 -18.93 -7.33 8.56
N GLY A 103 -19.85 -7.00 9.46
CA GLY A 103 -20.30 -7.95 10.50
C GLY A 103 -21.08 -9.15 9.94
N ILE A 104 -21.77 -8.98 8.81
CA ILE A 104 -22.55 -10.04 8.14
C ILE A 104 -22.01 -10.22 6.74
N ARG A 105 -21.34 -11.36 6.52
CA ARG A 105 -20.85 -11.79 5.22
C ARG A 105 -21.13 -13.27 5.00
N LYS A 106 -21.39 -13.65 3.76
CA LYS A 106 -21.47 -15.04 3.31
C LYS A 106 -20.51 -15.24 2.17
N MET A 107 -19.53 -16.10 2.39
CA MET A 107 -18.58 -16.49 1.36
C MET A 107 -19.02 -17.77 0.72
N LYS A 108 -18.98 -17.78 -0.62
CA LYS A 108 -19.22 -18.94 -1.47
C LYS A 108 -18.18 -18.98 -2.57
N GLU A 109 -18.16 -20.05 -3.37
CA GLU A 109 -17.30 -20.14 -4.54
C GLU A 109 -17.61 -19.06 -5.59
N GLU A 110 -18.86 -18.63 -5.68
CA GLU A 110 -19.32 -17.57 -6.57
C GLU A 110 -18.71 -16.20 -6.22
N GLY A 111 -18.57 -15.90 -4.93
CA GLY A 111 -18.11 -14.61 -4.43
C GLY A 111 -18.55 -14.37 -2.98
N VAL A 112 -18.55 -13.10 -2.56
CA VAL A 112 -18.87 -12.69 -1.19
C VAL A 112 -20.08 -11.77 -1.17
N THR A 113 -21.14 -12.20 -0.49
CA THR A 113 -22.29 -11.34 -0.16
C THR A 113 -22.02 -10.67 1.17
N PHE A 114 -22.19 -9.35 1.23
CA PHE A 114 -21.96 -8.55 2.44
C PHE A 114 -23.00 -7.44 2.61
N GLN A 115 -23.09 -6.89 3.82
CA GLN A 115 -23.86 -5.68 4.09
C GLN A 115 -22.95 -4.45 4.15
N SER A 116 -23.39 -3.38 3.49
CA SER A 116 -22.75 -2.07 3.58
C SER A 116 -22.75 -1.55 5.01
N HIS A 117 -21.58 -1.08 5.48
CA HIS A 117 -21.46 -0.43 6.79
C HIS A 117 -22.08 0.98 6.82
N ILE A 118 -22.47 1.53 5.65
CA ILE A 118 -23.01 2.88 5.52
C ILE A 118 -24.52 2.87 5.75
N ASP A 119 -25.24 1.96 5.09
CA ASP A 119 -26.70 1.96 5.00
C ASP A 119 -27.34 0.57 5.20
N GLY A 120 -26.51 -0.47 5.41
CA GLY A 120 -26.98 -1.84 5.59
C GLY A 120 -27.48 -2.54 4.31
N SER A 121 -27.35 -1.91 3.14
CA SER A 121 -27.71 -2.53 1.84
C SER A 121 -26.86 -3.77 1.56
N ARG A 122 -27.45 -4.75 0.85
CA ARG A 122 -26.75 -6.00 0.52
C ARG A 122 -26.11 -5.91 -0.85
N HIS A 123 -24.87 -6.36 -0.92
CA HIS A 123 -24.05 -6.37 -2.12
C HIS A 123 -23.42 -7.74 -2.33
N LEU A 124 -23.15 -8.07 -3.61
CA LEU A 124 -22.40 -9.26 -4.00
C LEU A 124 -21.17 -8.83 -4.78
N PHE A 125 -19.99 -9.19 -4.28
CA PHE A 125 -18.74 -9.13 -5.02
C PHE A 125 -18.39 -10.52 -5.54
N THR A 126 -18.36 -10.64 -6.86
CA THR A 126 -17.76 -11.79 -7.57
C THR A 126 -16.46 -11.32 -8.20
N PRO A 127 -15.53 -12.21 -8.58
CA PRO A 127 -14.33 -11.85 -9.32
C PRO A 127 -14.62 -10.96 -10.53
N GLU A 128 -15.61 -11.33 -11.35
CA GLU A 128 -16.02 -10.58 -12.54
C GLU A 128 -16.54 -9.18 -12.16
N ARG A 129 -17.39 -9.12 -11.15
CA ARG A 129 -17.97 -7.85 -10.69
C ARG A 129 -16.91 -6.90 -10.16
N VAL A 130 -15.90 -7.41 -9.46
CA VAL A 130 -14.78 -6.60 -8.93
C VAL A 130 -13.92 -6.06 -10.08
N MET A 131 -13.73 -6.82 -11.16
CA MET A 131 -13.06 -6.29 -12.37
C MET A 131 -13.87 -5.17 -13.01
N ASP A 132 -15.17 -5.33 -13.17
CA ASP A 132 -16.06 -4.28 -13.71
C ASP A 132 -16.03 -3.01 -12.84
N ILE A 133 -16.06 -3.16 -11.51
CA ILE A 133 -15.96 -2.05 -10.56
C ILE A 133 -14.64 -1.31 -10.76
N GLN A 134 -13.51 -2.00 -10.82
CA GLN A 134 -12.20 -1.37 -11.01
C GLN A 134 -12.01 -0.76 -12.40
N ARG A 135 -12.67 -1.32 -13.45
CA ARG A 135 -12.77 -0.66 -14.76
C ARG A 135 -13.50 0.69 -14.65
N SER A 136 -14.59 0.75 -13.86
CA SER A 136 -15.36 1.98 -13.65
C SER A 136 -14.62 3.00 -12.77
N ILE A 137 -13.83 2.55 -11.80
CA ILE A 137 -12.96 3.42 -11.00
C ILE A 137 -11.83 3.99 -11.87
N GLY A 138 -11.20 3.18 -12.71
CA GLY A 138 -10.21 3.62 -13.68
C GLY A 138 -8.82 3.88 -13.07
N ALA A 139 -8.33 3.02 -12.16
CA ALA A 139 -6.95 3.05 -11.71
C ALA A 139 -6.00 2.43 -12.77
N ASP A 140 -4.71 2.81 -12.75
CA ASP A 140 -3.69 2.22 -13.64
C ASP A 140 -3.39 0.77 -13.29
N ILE A 141 -3.29 0.48 -11.99
CA ILE A 141 -3.05 -0.86 -11.47
C ILE A 141 -4.27 -1.30 -10.68
N ILE A 142 -4.82 -2.46 -11.03
CA ILE A 142 -5.97 -3.06 -10.35
C ILE A 142 -5.59 -4.42 -9.78
N MET A 143 -6.18 -4.78 -8.64
CA MET A 143 -5.86 -6.02 -7.95
C MET A 143 -6.89 -7.09 -8.23
N ALA A 144 -6.46 -8.34 -8.40
CA ALA A 144 -7.35 -9.48 -8.48
C ALA A 144 -8.14 -9.64 -7.17
N PHE A 145 -9.39 -10.10 -7.28
CA PHE A 145 -10.21 -10.38 -6.09
C PHE A 145 -9.69 -11.61 -5.36
N ASP A 146 -9.44 -11.48 -4.06
CA ASP A 146 -8.81 -12.49 -3.23
C ASP A 146 -9.53 -12.68 -1.90
N GLU A 147 -9.24 -13.78 -1.23
CA GLU A 147 -9.62 -14.01 0.16
C GLU A 147 -8.43 -13.76 1.08
N CYS A 148 -8.46 -12.64 1.82
CA CYS A 148 -7.45 -12.34 2.83
C CYS A 148 -7.72 -13.14 4.10
N THR A 149 -6.93 -14.19 4.32
CA THR A 149 -7.04 -15.09 5.48
C THR A 149 -6.32 -14.48 6.69
N PRO A 150 -6.91 -14.51 7.91
CA PRO A 150 -6.18 -14.11 9.13
C PRO A 150 -4.87 -14.89 9.30
N GLY A 151 -3.81 -14.23 9.76
CA GLY A 151 -2.49 -14.84 9.98
C GLY A 151 -2.48 -15.98 11.02
N THR A 152 -3.54 -16.03 11.84
CA THR A 152 -3.75 -17.08 12.87
C THR A 152 -4.64 -18.24 12.40
N ALA A 153 -5.07 -18.24 11.12
CA ALA A 153 -5.92 -19.31 10.60
C ALA A 153 -5.17 -20.64 10.56
N ASP A 154 -5.89 -21.72 10.84
CA ASP A 154 -5.33 -23.06 10.75
C ASP A 154 -5.13 -23.52 9.29
N TYR A 155 -4.31 -24.52 9.09
CA TYR A 155 -3.99 -25.07 7.78
C TYR A 155 -5.22 -25.56 7.02
N LYS A 156 -6.19 -26.15 7.75
CA LYS A 156 -7.43 -26.70 7.19
C LYS A 156 -8.30 -25.60 6.57
N TYR A 157 -8.23 -24.39 7.09
CA TYR A 157 -8.89 -23.22 6.50
C TYR A 157 -8.02 -22.53 5.45
N ALA A 158 -6.71 -22.36 5.73
CA ALA A 158 -5.80 -21.61 4.86
C ALA A 158 -5.67 -22.21 3.45
N LYS A 159 -5.59 -23.55 3.35
CA LYS A 159 -5.43 -24.22 2.05
C LYS A 159 -6.63 -24.01 1.12
N PRO A 160 -7.88 -24.35 1.47
CA PRO A 160 -9.03 -24.11 0.60
C PRO A 160 -9.28 -22.62 0.31
N SER A 161 -8.91 -21.72 1.21
CA SER A 161 -8.95 -20.26 0.99
C SER A 161 -7.97 -19.84 -0.11
N MET A 162 -6.73 -20.31 -0.04
CA MET A 162 -5.73 -20.08 -1.09
C MET A 162 -6.18 -20.63 -2.45
N GLU A 163 -6.66 -21.87 -2.48
CA GLU A 163 -7.16 -22.52 -3.70
C GLU A 163 -8.36 -21.76 -4.30
N ARG A 164 -9.24 -21.19 -3.47
CA ARG A 164 -10.34 -20.33 -3.91
C ARG A 164 -9.79 -19.04 -4.53
N THR A 165 -8.82 -18.40 -3.91
CA THR A 165 -8.14 -17.20 -4.45
C THR A 165 -7.57 -17.49 -5.85
N HIS A 166 -6.99 -18.68 -6.07
CA HIS A 166 -6.47 -19.07 -7.39
C HIS A 166 -7.59 -19.20 -8.44
N ARG A 167 -8.71 -19.85 -8.10
CA ARG A 167 -9.86 -19.95 -9.02
C ARG A 167 -10.50 -18.59 -9.30
N TRP A 168 -10.58 -17.74 -8.28
CA TRP A 168 -11.05 -16.37 -8.45
C TRP A 168 -10.10 -15.52 -9.31
N LEU A 169 -8.80 -15.74 -9.20
CA LEU A 169 -7.83 -15.09 -10.08
C LEU A 169 -8.07 -15.45 -11.56
N ASP A 170 -8.30 -16.72 -11.87
CA ASP A 170 -8.58 -17.12 -13.25
C ASP A 170 -9.83 -16.40 -13.80
N ARG A 171 -10.89 -16.33 -13.00
CA ARG A 171 -12.12 -15.60 -13.36
C ARG A 171 -11.87 -14.08 -13.50
N CYS A 172 -11.01 -13.51 -12.65
CA CYS A 172 -10.57 -12.10 -12.79
C CYS A 172 -9.83 -11.89 -14.12
N ILE A 173 -8.89 -12.77 -14.46
CA ILE A 173 -8.12 -12.69 -15.72
C ILE A 173 -9.05 -12.80 -16.93
N ASP A 174 -9.96 -13.77 -16.94
CA ASP A 174 -10.92 -13.95 -18.02
C ASP A 174 -11.79 -12.70 -18.21
N ARG A 175 -12.31 -12.13 -17.10
CA ARG A 175 -13.13 -10.92 -17.16
C ARG A 175 -12.32 -9.68 -17.57
N PHE A 176 -11.11 -9.55 -17.06
CA PHE A 176 -10.21 -8.44 -17.42
C PHE A 176 -9.90 -8.46 -18.92
N ASN A 177 -9.61 -9.64 -19.49
CA ASN A 177 -9.32 -9.80 -20.92
C ASN A 177 -10.56 -9.63 -21.82
N ALA A 178 -11.75 -9.88 -21.27
CA ALA A 178 -13.02 -9.71 -21.99
C ALA A 178 -13.58 -8.27 -21.94
N THR A 179 -12.92 -7.36 -21.24
CA THR A 179 -13.37 -5.96 -21.05
C THR A 179 -12.28 -4.95 -21.39
N GLU A 180 -12.68 -3.85 -22.02
CA GLU A 180 -11.77 -2.76 -22.38
C GLU A 180 -11.65 -1.71 -21.26
N PRO A 181 -10.52 -0.99 -21.17
CA PRO A 181 -10.39 0.20 -20.34
C PRO A 181 -11.42 1.27 -20.74
N LYS A 182 -12.02 1.93 -19.74
CA LYS A 182 -13.12 2.89 -20.00
C LYS A 182 -12.64 4.31 -20.39
N TYR A 183 -11.40 4.69 -20.05
CA TYR A 183 -11.00 6.10 -20.07
C TYR A 183 -9.81 6.39 -21.00
N GLY A 184 -9.47 5.48 -21.91
CA GLY A 184 -8.49 5.69 -22.98
C GLY A 184 -7.03 5.52 -22.55
N TYR A 185 -6.77 4.85 -21.43
CA TYR A 185 -5.43 4.44 -20.98
C TYR A 185 -5.46 2.99 -20.48
N GLU A 186 -4.30 2.34 -20.53
CA GLU A 186 -4.15 0.93 -20.17
C GLU A 186 -4.18 0.71 -18.64
N GLN A 187 -4.82 -0.38 -18.24
CA GLN A 187 -4.80 -0.87 -16.87
C GLN A 187 -4.04 -2.19 -16.80
N ALA A 188 -3.34 -2.44 -15.68
CA ALA A 188 -2.69 -3.72 -15.42
C ALA A 188 -3.36 -4.43 -14.24
N LEU A 189 -3.62 -5.73 -14.40
CA LEU A 189 -4.13 -6.60 -13.34
C LEU A 189 -2.94 -7.24 -12.62
N PHE A 190 -2.84 -7.03 -11.29
CA PHE A 190 -1.86 -7.69 -10.42
C PHE A 190 -2.53 -8.82 -9.65
N PRO A 191 -2.07 -10.08 -9.80
CA PRO A 191 -2.48 -11.21 -8.97
C PRO A 191 -1.84 -11.13 -7.58
N ILE A 192 -2.44 -11.85 -6.61
CA ILE A 192 -2.07 -11.80 -5.19
C ILE A 192 -1.68 -13.19 -4.70
N VAL A 193 -0.46 -13.33 -4.18
CA VAL A 193 -0.01 -14.53 -3.47
C VAL A 193 -0.69 -14.58 -2.11
N GLN A 194 -1.36 -15.70 -1.80
CA GLN A 194 -1.94 -16.00 -0.50
C GLN A 194 -1.30 -17.27 0.09
N GLY A 195 -1.78 -17.82 1.20
CA GLY A 195 -1.23 -19.04 1.82
C GLY A 195 -0.95 -18.91 3.31
N CYS A 196 -1.44 -17.81 3.95
CA CYS A 196 -1.24 -17.54 5.36
C CYS A 196 0.25 -17.58 5.74
N VAL A 197 0.64 -18.28 6.80
CA VAL A 197 2.04 -18.45 7.27
C VAL A 197 2.60 -19.84 6.94
N TYR A 198 1.94 -20.59 6.08
CA TYR A 198 2.34 -21.95 5.75
C TYR A 198 3.24 -21.94 4.52
N ARG A 199 4.47 -22.42 4.70
CA ARG A 199 5.52 -22.39 3.70
C ARG A 199 5.10 -23.06 2.39
N ASP A 200 4.57 -24.28 2.48
CA ASP A 200 4.13 -25.06 1.31
C ASP A 200 2.98 -24.38 0.54
N LEU A 201 2.05 -23.73 1.26
CA LEU A 201 0.98 -22.97 0.63
C LEU A 201 1.49 -21.71 -0.05
N ARG A 202 2.44 -20.99 0.56
CA ARG A 202 3.10 -19.82 -0.04
C ARG A 202 3.87 -20.21 -1.31
N GLU A 203 4.59 -21.33 -1.28
CA GLU A 203 5.30 -21.86 -2.45
C GLU A 203 4.32 -22.16 -3.59
N GLN A 204 3.28 -22.97 -3.32
CA GLN A 204 2.24 -23.30 -4.29
C GLN A 204 1.55 -22.06 -4.87
N SER A 205 1.23 -21.09 -4.01
CA SER A 205 0.60 -19.85 -4.45
C SER A 205 1.54 -19.00 -5.30
N ALA A 206 2.79 -18.85 -4.89
CA ALA A 206 3.78 -18.08 -5.66
C ALA A 206 4.04 -18.69 -7.05
N GLU A 207 4.15 -20.02 -7.14
CA GLU A 207 4.29 -20.74 -8.41
C GLU A 207 3.06 -20.54 -9.32
N TYR A 208 1.86 -20.67 -8.74
CA TYR A 208 0.61 -20.46 -9.47
C TYR A 208 0.51 -19.02 -10.02
N ILE A 209 0.80 -18.03 -9.18
CA ILE A 209 0.80 -16.61 -9.56
C ILE A 209 1.86 -16.32 -10.63
N ALA A 210 3.08 -16.81 -10.46
CA ALA A 210 4.16 -16.66 -11.42
C ALA A 210 3.80 -17.22 -12.81
N SER A 211 3.06 -18.35 -12.85
CA SER A 211 2.60 -18.98 -14.11
C SER A 211 1.65 -18.09 -14.92
N LYS A 212 1.00 -17.11 -14.32
CA LYS A 212 0.08 -16.19 -15.02
C LYS A 212 0.81 -15.11 -15.82
N ASN A 213 2.11 -14.95 -15.64
CA ASN A 213 2.97 -13.99 -16.36
C ASN A 213 2.39 -12.56 -16.37
N ALA A 214 1.84 -12.11 -15.26
CA ALA A 214 1.27 -10.77 -15.11
C ALA A 214 2.35 -9.69 -15.19
N VAL A 215 1.95 -8.43 -15.37
CA VAL A 215 2.84 -7.26 -15.41
C VAL A 215 3.56 -7.05 -14.08
N GLY A 216 2.90 -7.37 -12.95
CA GLY A 216 3.45 -7.32 -11.60
C GLY A 216 2.69 -8.27 -10.69
N ASN A 217 3.23 -8.55 -9.51
CA ASN A 217 2.67 -9.51 -8.57
C ASN A 217 2.59 -8.90 -7.17
N ALA A 218 1.55 -9.25 -6.41
CA ALA A 218 1.41 -8.82 -5.03
C ALA A 218 1.57 -9.97 -4.05
N ILE A 219 2.00 -9.64 -2.83
CA ILE A 219 2.11 -10.52 -1.68
C ILE A 219 1.08 -10.03 -0.65
N GLY A 220 -0.01 -10.78 -0.52
CA GLY A 220 -1.08 -10.50 0.43
C GLY A 220 -1.08 -11.43 1.63
N GLY A 221 -2.02 -11.21 2.56
CA GLY A 221 -2.25 -12.08 3.72
C GLY A 221 -1.07 -12.14 4.69
N LEU A 222 -0.29 -11.07 4.79
CA LEU A 222 0.77 -10.83 5.77
C LEU A 222 0.47 -9.54 6.56
N ALA A 223 1.09 -9.35 7.72
CA ALA A 223 0.77 -8.30 8.70
C ALA A 223 -0.70 -8.34 9.19
N VAL A 224 -1.25 -9.54 9.31
CA VAL A 224 -2.63 -9.81 9.73
C VAL A 224 -2.70 -10.63 11.03
N GLY A 225 -1.67 -10.54 11.89
CA GLY A 225 -1.61 -11.12 13.22
C GLY A 225 -0.47 -12.10 13.47
N GLU A 226 0.35 -12.42 12.48
CA GLU A 226 1.55 -13.25 12.62
C GLU A 226 2.73 -12.48 13.25
N PRO A 227 3.73 -13.19 13.81
CA PRO A 227 4.99 -12.57 14.22
C PRO A 227 5.75 -11.93 13.04
N THR A 228 6.48 -10.85 13.30
CA THR A 228 7.22 -10.10 12.27
C THR A 228 8.27 -10.97 11.56
N GLU A 229 8.96 -11.82 12.29
CA GLU A 229 9.97 -12.75 11.76
C GLU A 229 9.35 -13.72 10.76
N THR A 230 8.19 -14.28 11.10
CA THR A 230 7.43 -15.17 10.20
C THR A 230 7.00 -14.42 8.91
N MET A 231 6.56 -13.18 9.04
CA MET A 231 6.26 -12.35 7.87
C MET A 231 7.50 -12.20 6.97
N TYR A 232 8.66 -11.92 7.53
CA TYR A 232 9.90 -11.77 6.75
C TYR A 232 10.34 -13.07 6.07
N GLU A 233 10.22 -14.20 6.75
CA GLU A 233 10.49 -15.52 6.16
C GLU A 233 9.58 -15.81 4.96
N MET A 234 8.29 -15.50 5.06
CA MET A 234 7.34 -15.70 3.97
C MET A 234 7.60 -14.75 2.79
N ILE A 235 7.98 -13.50 3.04
CA ILE A 235 8.37 -12.56 1.98
C ILE A 235 9.62 -13.08 1.24
N GLU A 236 10.64 -13.50 1.95
CA GLU A 236 11.87 -14.01 1.37
C GLU A 236 11.60 -15.24 0.50
N LEU A 237 10.83 -16.21 1.04
CA LEU A 237 10.43 -17.42 0.33
C LEU A 237 9.70 -17.09 -0.99
N VAL A 238 8.65 -16.27 -0.93
CA VAL A 238 7.84 -15.91 -2.09
C VAL A 238 8.69 -15.18 -3.14
N ASN A 239 9.60 -14.31 -2.72
CA ASN A 239 10.47 -13.56 -3.61
C ASN A 239 11.55 -14.41 -4.30
N THR A 240 11.83 -15.64 -3.82
CA THR A 240 12.67 -16.59 -4.56
C THR A 240 11.97 -17.20 -5.77
N ILE A 241 10.62 -17.22 -5.77
CA ILE A 241 9.78 -17.87 -6.77
C ILE A 241 9.21 -16.87 -7.78
N LEU A 242 8.77 -15.71 -7.31
CA LEU A 242 8.19 -14.68 -8.18
C LEU A 242 9.20 -14.20 -9.24
N PRO A 243 8.73 -13.88 -10.47
CA PRO A 243 9.59 -13.42 -11.55
C PRO A 243 10.46 -12.23 -11.14
N LYS A 244 11.76 -12.29 -11.52
CA LYS A 244 12.73 -11.26 -11.16
C LYS A 244 12.58 -9.98 -11.98
N ASP A 245 12.00 -10.08 -13.17
CA ASP A 245 11.78 -8.99 -14.12
C ASP A 245 10.43 -8.28 -13.93
N LYS A 246 9.67 -8.62 -12.87
CA LYS A 246 8.37 -8.03 -12.55
C LYS A 246 8.41 -7.30 -11.21
N PRO A 247 7.63 -6.21 -11.02
CA PRO A 247 7.52 -5.55 -9.71
C PRO A 247 6.76 -6.43 -8.72
N ARG A 248 7.16 -6.33 -7.44
CA ARG A 248 6.61 -7.07 -6.31
C ARG A 248 6.02 -6.10 -5.30
N TYR A 249 4.75 -6.22 -5.04
CA TYR A 249 4.00 -5.37 -4.14
C TYR A 249 3.64 -6.10 -2.87
N LEU A 250 4.15 -5.64 -1.71
CA LEU A 250 3.77 -6.14 -0.39
C LEU A 250 2.61 -5.30 0.16
N MET A 251 1.44 -5.92 0.29
CA MET A 251 0.20 -5.24 0.60
C MET A 251 0.05 -4.93 2.10
N GLY A 252 -0.31 -3.68 2.42
CA GLY A 252 -0.69 -3.27 3.77
C GLY A 252 0.45 -3.15 4.79
N VAL A 253 1.71 -3.22 4.35
CA VAL A 253 2.91 -3.21 5.21
C VAL A 253 3.69 -1.92 4.97
N GLY A 254 4.13 -1.20 5.95
CA GLY A 254 3.97 -1.31 7.39
C GLY A 254 4.74 -0.21 8.13
N THR A 255 5.46 -0.57 9.19
CA THR A 255 6.36 0.38 9.86
C THR A 255 7.56 0.74 8.98
N PRO A 256 8.28 1.86 9.26
CA PRO A 256 9.51 2.16 8.53
C PRO A 256 10.53 1.01 8.52
N ALA A 257 10.66 0.29 9.63
CA ALA A 257 11.52 -0.89 9.71
C ALA A 257 11.03 -2.03 8.80
N ASN A 258 9.72 -2.32 8.76
CA ASN A 258 9.18 -3.34 7.87
C ASN A 258 9.41 -3.01 6.39
N ILE A 259 9.37 -1.72 6.03
CA ILE A 259 9.66 -1.27 4.65
C ILE A 259 11.12 -1.54 4.31
N LEU A 260 12.07 -1.14 5.17
CA LEU A 260 13.50 -1.40 4.94
C LEU A 260 13.82 -2.90 4.83
N GLU A 261 13.23 -3.71 5.70
CA GLU A 261 13.37 -5.16 5.67
C GLU A 261 12.71 -5.81 4.45
N GLY A 262 11.56 -5.29 4.01
CA GLY A 262 10.90 -5.72 2.78
C GLY A 262 11.73 -5.40 1.53
N ILE A 263 12.28 -4.19 1.45
CA ILE A 263 13.21 -3.78 0.37
C ILE A 263 14.41 -4.71 0.31
N SER A 264 15.03 -4.98 1.45
CA SER A 264 16.18 -5.89 1.56
C SER A 264 15.89 -7.29 1.01
N ARG A 265 14.62 -7.74 1.09
CA ARG A 265 14.14 -9.04 0.57
C ARG A 265 13.57 -8.97 -0.85
N GLY A 266 13.72 -7.84 -1.54
CA GLY A 266 13.35 -7.69 -2.94
C GLY A 266 11.91 -7.25 -3.21
N VAL A 267 11.27 -6.59 -2.25
CA VAL A 267 9.97 -5.92 -2.45
C VAL A 267 10.17 -4.54 -3.06
N ASP A 268 9.32 -4.19 -4.02
CA ASP A 268 9.41 -2.93 -4.79
C ASP A 268 8.36 -1.90 -4.38
N MET A 269 7.17 -2.34 -3.97
CA MET A 269 6.01 -1.46 -3.75
C MET A 269 5.38 -1.76 -2.39
N PHE A 270 4.96 -0.71 -1.69
CA PHE A 270 4.38 -0.78 -0.35
C PHE A 270 3.20 0.18 -0.23
N ASP A 271 2.24 -0.17 0.61
CA ASP A 271 1.21 0.72 1.12
C ASP A 271 0.98 0.46 2.61
N CYS A 272 0.54 1.47 3.31
CA CYS A 272 0.01 1.32 4.67
C CYS A 272 -0.75 2.58 5.10
N VAL A 273 -1.77 2.40 5.92
CA VAL A 273 -2.49 3.53 6.53
C VAL A 273 -1.74 4.18 7.69
N MET A 274 -0.65 3.57 8.16
CA MET A 274 0.08 4.02 9.36
C MET A 274 0.55 5.48 9.30
N PRO A 275 1.13 6.00 8.21
CA PRO A 275 1.60 7.39 8.20
C PRO A 275 0.52 8.37 8.62
N THR A 276 -0.63 8.34 7.97
CA THR A 276 -1.72 9.27 8.28
C THR A 276 -2.51 8.87 9.53
N ARG A 277 -2.69 7.57 9.82
CA ARG A 277 -3.35 7.11 11.04
C ARG A 277 -2.56 7.52 12.27
N ASN A 278 -1.27 7.23 12.29
CA ASN A 278 -0.38 7.56 13.40
C ASN A 278 -0.18 9.08 13.52
N GLY A 279 -0.01 9.79 12.40
CA GLY A 279 0.08 11.25 12.37
C GLY A 279 -1.15 11.89 13.05
N ARG A 280 -2.35 11.51 12.65
CA ARG A 280 -3.60 12.03 13.28
C ARG A 280 -3.72 11.70 14.78
N ASN A 281 -2.99 10.70 15.26
CA ASN A 281 -2.95 10.35 16.68
C ASN A 281 -1.75 10.93 17.44
N GLY A 282 -0.88 11.70 16.77
CA GLY A 282 0.26 12.38 17.37
C GLY A 282 1.54 11.54 17.44
N MET A 283 1.60 10.43 16.68
CA MET A 283 2.84 9.68 16.49
C MET A 283 3.53 10.16 15.21
N ILE A 284 4.74 10.66 15.35
CA ILE A 284 5.55 11.26 14.29
C ILE A 284 6.76 10.37 14.02
N PHE A 285 6.97 10.01 12.76
CA PHE A 285 8.17 9.30 12.32
C PHE A 285 9.19 10.31 11.82
N THR A 286 10.40 10.28 12.35
CA THR A 286 11.47 11.21 11.96
C THR A 286 12.73 10.44 11.55
N SER A 287 13.66 11.12 10.90
CA SER A 287 14.97 10.60 10.53
C SER A 287 15.84 10.18 11.73
N GLU A 288 15.46 10.62 12.95
CA GLU A 288 16.18 10.33 14.20
C GLU A 288 15.43 9.33 15.10
N GLY A 289 14.13 9.08 14.85
CA GLY A 289 13.33 8.18 15.66
C GLY A 289 11.86 8.53 15.69
N ILE A 290 11.12 7.87 16.58
CA ILE A 290 9.67 8.00 16.73
C ILE A 290 9.35 8.96 17.88
N ILE A 291 8.53 9.97 17.61
CA ILE A 291 8.06 10.97 18.58
C ILE A 291 6.58 10.71 18.89
N ASN A 292 6.21 10.64 20.18
CA ASN A 292 4.84 10.94 20.59
C ASN A 292 4.76 12.44 20.92
N ILE A 293 4.21 13.22 20.03
CA ILE A 293 4.21 14.69 20.13
C ILE A 293 3.40 15.21 21.33
N LYS A 294 2.49 14.41 21.88
CA LYS A 294 1.69 14.79 23.07
C LYS A 294 2.49 14.80 24.37
N ASN A 295 3.70 14.19 24.40
CA ASN A 295 4.54 14.13 25.59
C ASN A 295 4.97 15.53 26.05
N GLU A 296 4.99 15.75 27.37
CA GLU A 296 5.29 17.03 28.01
C GLU A 296 6.69 17.57 27.65
N LYS A 297 7.65 16.70 27.43
CA LYS A 297 9.04 17.10 27.10
C LYS A 297 9.15 17.93 25.82
N TRP A 298 8.18 17.87 24.90
CA TRP A 298 8.16 18.63 23.65
C TRP A 298 7.59 20.05 23.81
N LYS A 299 7.09 20.42 25.00
CA LYS A 299 6.44 21.71 25.27
C LYS A 299 7.32 22.91 24.97
N LEU A 300 8.64 22.81 25.28
CA LEU A 300 9.63 23.85 25.05
C LEU A 300 10.65 23.48 23.97
N ASP A 301 10.34 22.49 23.13
CA ASP A 301 11.21 22.13 22.01
C ASP A 301 10.81 22.93 20.76
N PHE A 302 11.55 24.00 20.50
CA PHE A 302 11.35 24.89 19.36
C PHE A 302 12.14 24.44 18.10
N SER A 303 12.71 23.26 18.10
CA SER A 303 13.34 22.68 16.91
C SER A 303 12.29 22.29 15.86
N PRO A 304 12.68 22.14 14.58
CA PRO A 304 11.83 21.59 13.53
C PRO A 304 11.23 20.23 13.90
N VAL A 305 10.11 19.85 13.28
CA VAL A 305 9.48 18.54 13.51
C VAL A 305 10.47 17.42 13.21
N ASP A 306 11.12 17.47 12.06
CA ASP A 306 12.31 16.67 11.72
C ASP A 306 13.39 17.59 11.14
N PRO A 307 14.62 17.64 11.71
CA PRO A 307 15.70 18.46 11.15
C PRO A 307 16.11 18.13 9.73
N ASN A 308 15.87 16.89 9.30
CA ASN A 308 16.13 16.40 7.94
C ASN A 308 14.85 16.27 7.09
N GLY A 309 13.73 16.80 7.58
CA GLY A 309 12.47 16.79 6.86
C GLY A 309 12.50 17.65 5.60
N GLU A 310 11.88 17.18 4.53
CA GLU A 310 11.91 17.83 3.21
C GLU A 310 10.62 18.61 2.89
N THR A 311 9.63 18.61 3.78
CA THR A 311 8.34 19.26 3.52
C THR A 311 8.28 20.66 4.12
N PHE A 312 7.39 21.52 3.58
CA PHE A 312 7.22 22.86 4.14
C PHE A 312 6.79 22.83 5.62
N VAL A 313 6.09 21.79 6.07
CA VAL A 313 5.67 21.68 7.47
C VAL A 313 6.86 21.48 8.41
N ASP A 314 7.93 20.83 7.94
CA ASP A 314 9.18 20.68 8.70
C ASP A 314 9.93 22.01 8.83
N ALA A 315 9.93 22.82 7.78
CA ALA A 315 10.59 24.11 7.78
C ALA A 315 9.83 25.19 8.59
N GLN A 316 8.49 25.11 8.64
CA GLN A 316 7.67 26.17 9.23
C GLN A 316 7.27 25.92 10.68
N TYR A 317 7.14 24.65 11.10
CA TYR A 317 6.55 24.32 12.39
C TYR A 317 7.55 23.66 13.33
N THR A 318 7.45 24.02 14.63
CA THR A 318 8.26 23.43 15.69
C THR A 318 7.52 22.31 16.40
N ARG A 319 8.25 21.43 17.09
CA ARG A 319 7.68 20.38 17.93
C ARG A 319 6.79 20.97 19.04
N ALA A 320 7.20 22.09 19.66
CA ALA A 320 6.40 22.78 20.67
C ALA A 320 5.04 23.24 20.10
N TYR A 321 5.04 23.86 18.92
CA TYR A 321 3.81 24.31 18.28
C TYR A 321 2.90 23.13 17.87
N LEU A 322 3.48 22.10 17.25
CA LEU A 322 2.73 20.89 16.87
C LEU A 322 2.12 20.22 18.11
N ARG A 323 2.86 20.12 19.20
CA ARG A 323 2.33 19.63 20.49
C ARG A 323 1.14 20.47 20.95
N HIS A 324 1.28 21.80 20.94
CA HIS A 324 0.20 22.70 21.32
C HIS A 324 -1.09 22.41 20.53
N LEU A 325 -0.99 22.26 19.20
CA LEU A 325 -2.15 21.96 18.35
C LEU A 325 -2.83 20.64 18.74
N PHE A 326 -2.05 19.59 19.05
CA PHE A 326 -2.64 18.31 19.49
C PHE A 326 -3.30 18.40 20.87
N VAL A 327 -2.73 19.17 21.79
CA VAL A 327 -3.29 19.36 23.14
C VAL A 327 -4.55 20.22 23.07
N ALA A 328 -4.56 21.24 22.21
CA ALA A 328 -5.71 22.12 21.97
C ALA A 328 -6.83 21.46 21.14
N GLY A 329 -6.56 20.32 20.48
CA GLY A 329 -7.52 19.64 19.62
C GLY A 329 -7.71 20.31 18.25
N GLU A 330 -6.76 21.12 17.80
CA GLU A 330 -6.82 21.83 16.52
C GLU A 330 -6.60 20.90 15.33
N ILE A 331 -7.42 21.02 14.29
CA ILE A 331 -7.37 20.18 13.08
C ILE A 331 -6.00 20.30 12.37
N LEU A 332 -5.37 21.47 12.45
CA LEU A 332 -4.08 21.72 11.83
C LEU A 332 -2.99 20.74 12.35
N GLY A 333 -3.05 20.32 13.62
CA GLY A 333 -2.12 19.34 14.18
C GLY A 333 -2.10 18.01 13.40
N PRO A 334 -3.24 17.31 13.26
CA PRO A 334 -3.37 16.14 12.38
C PRO A 334 -2.96 16.36 10.93
N MET A 335 -3.19 17.55 10.35
CA MET A 335 -2.80 17.88 8.97
C MET A 335 -1.28 17.95 8.83
N ILE A 336 -0.60 18.71 9.70
CA ILE A 336 0.87 18.81 9.75
C ILE A 336 1.47 17.42 9.91
N ALA A 337 1.03 16.68 10.92
CA ALA A 337 1.57 15.37 11.26
C ALA A 337 1.36 14.32 10.15
N SER A 338 0.22 14.37 9.44
CA SER A 338 -0.06 13.44 8.33
C SER A 338 0.83 13.74 7.14
N LEU A 339 0.96 15.02 6.76
CA LEU A 339 1.82 15.40 5.63
C LEU A 339 3.28 15.09 5.91
N HIS A 340 3.76 15.43 7.11
CA HIS A 340 5.11 15.10 7.57
C HIS A 340 5.37 13.59 7.48
N ASN A 341 4.51 12.75 8.07
CA ASN A 341 4.70 11.30 8.08
C ASN A 341 4.71 10.70 6.66
N ILE A 342 3.86 11.17 5.76
CA ILE A 342 3.90 10.74 4.35
C ILE A 342 5.23 11.17 3.71
N GLY A 343 5.65 12.42 3.94
CA GLY A 343 6.93 12.93 3.48
C GLY A 343 8.10 12.07 3.95
N PHE A 344 8.11 11.70 5.22
CA PHE A 344 9.12 10.81 5.80
C PHE A 344 9.14 9.42 5.13
N TYR A 345 7.97 8.78 4.92
CA TYR A 345 7.91 7.47 4.27
C TYR A 345 8.41 7.52 2.82
N LEU A 346 8.06 8.56 2.08
CA LEU A 346 8.54 8.76 0.72
C LEU A 346 10.03 9.11 0.66
N TRP A 347 10.51 9.90 1.61
CA TRP A 347 11.94 10.15 1.78
C TRP A 347 12.70 8.84 2.04
N LEU A 348 12.21 8.00 2.94
CA LEU A 348 12.85 6.73 3.32
C LEU A 348 13.05 5.80 2.11
N VAL A 349 12.04 5.65 1.26
CA VAL A 349 12.14 4.79 0.07
C VAL A 349 13.01 5.43 -1.03
N ARG A 350 13.03 6.78 -1.14
CA ARG A 350 13.93 7.48 -2.06
C ARG A 350 15.39 7.33 -1.64
N GLU A 351 15.69 7.47 -0.34
CA GLU A 351 17.04 7.22 0.18
C GLU A 351 17.44 5.75 -0.03
N ALA A 352 16.56 4.79 0.28
CA ALA A 352 16.80 3.39 -0.01
C ALA A 352 17.17 3.18 -1.50
N ARG A 353 16.42 3.79 -2.43
CA ARG A 353 16.71 3.72 -3.86
C ARG A 353 18.10 4.28 -4.20
N LYS A 354 18.48 5.45 -3.64
CA LYS A 354 19.81 6.04 -3.86
C LYS A 354 20.92 5.10 -3.44
N HIS A 355 20.78 4.48 -2.26
CA HIS A 355 21.77 3.54 -1.72
C HIS A 355 21.81 2.21 -2.47
N ILE A 356 20.68 1.73 -3.02
CA ILE A 356 20.66 0.58 -3.92
C ILE A 356 21.47 0.86 -5.18
N ILE A 357 21.27 2.05 -5.79
CA ILE A 357 22.00 2.46 -7.00
C ILE A 357 23.50 2.67 -6.70
N ALA A 358 23.83 3.20 -5.52
CA ALA A 358 25.20 3.36 -5.07
C ALA A 358 25.90 2.02 -4.69
N GLY A 359 25.12 0.95 -4.40
CA GLY A 359 25.62 -0.37 -4.01
C GLY A 359 26.03 -0.50 -2.55
N ASP A 360 25.50 0.38 -1.66
CA ASP A 360 25.77 0.42 -0.22
C ASP A 360 24.47 0.37 0.63
N PHE A 361 23.39 -0.12 0.05
CA PHE A 361 22.08 -0.16 0.71
C PHE A 361 22.11 -0.99 2.00
N ALA A 362 22.79 -2.13 2.02
CA ALA A 362 22.81 -3.00 3.19
C ALA A 362 23.39 -2.28 4.42
N GLU A 363 24.51 -1.56 4.27
CA GLU A 363 25.16 -0.81 5.34
C GLU A 363 24.30 0.38 5.80
N TRP A 364 23.74 1.12 4.86
CA TRP A 364 22.85 2.24 5.16
C TRP A 364 21.58 1.76 5.88
N ARG A 365 20.97 0.65 5.43
CA ARG A 365 19.80 0.05 6.07
C ARG A 365 20.06 -0.27 7.53
N ASP A 366 21.19 -0.90 7.87
CA ASP A 366 21.49 -1.31 9.24
C ASP A 366 21.61 -0.11 10.19
N VAL A 367 22.16 1.01 9.73
CA VAL A 367 22.19 2.28 10.47
C VAL A 367 20.78 2.86 10.59
N MET A 368 20.01 2.85 9.51
CA MET A 368 18.68 3.44 9.49
C MET A 368 17.69 2.64 10.35
N LEU A 369 17.78 1.31 10.39
CA LEU A 369 16.95 0.47 11.26
C LEU A 369 17.08 0.85 12.74
N GLN A 370 18.29 1.16 13.22
CA GLN A 370 18.49 1.61 14.59
C GLN A 370 17.79 2.93 14.88
N LYS A 371 17.76 3.85 13.90
CA LYS A 371 17.09 5.14 14.02
C LYS A 371 15.57 5.00 14.00
N VAL A 372 15.00 4.38 12.97
CA VAL A 372 13.54 4.31 12.76
C VAL A 372 12.80 3.45 13.81
N THR A 373 13.50 2.65 14.60
CA THR A 373 12.94 1.87 15.72
C THR A 373 13.09 2.55 17.08
N ARG A 374 13.95 3.56 17.17
CA ARG A 374 14.22 4.28 18.42
C ARG A 374 13.04 5.18 18.79
N ARG A 375 12.66 5.20 20.06
CA ARG A 375 11.70 6.16 20.61
C ARG A 375 12.47 7.34 21.23
N LEU A 376 12.17 8.53 20.77
CA LEU A 376 12.72 9.78 21.26
C LEU A 376 11.92 10.34 22.44
#